data_9d495e14ac14fd1ae688c197654a02cf
#
_entry.id   9d495e14ac14fd1ae688c197654a02cf
#
_cell.length_a   1.000
_cell.length_b   1.000
_cell.length_c   1.000
_cell.angle_alpha   90.00
_cell.angle_beta   90.00
_cell.angle_gamma   90.00
#
_symmetry.space_group_name_H-M   'P 1'
#
loop_
_entity.id
_entity.type
_entity.pdbx_description
1 polymer ?
#
loop_
_entity_poly.entity_id
_entity_poly.type
_entity_poly.pdbx_seq_one_letter_code
_entity_poly.pdbx_strand_id
1 'polypeptide(L)'
;VTVLTDVEKKQMRGQALFWRAWDYWGKVFSVGGVPLITHFQDVTNVESLFVPRSSTSDCVAQILADLDEAIESLPDTWAGADYGRIDKGCAMAFKGRMLLQYASPLFNPDNNKARWEAAYKANKDAVDFLRGVGKGLYEGDFADIWYDEQNKEVIMVNQFYYPDHAFDQKNIRPEALTKDGANDNQAILPLLLAFPKLDGTKLELDIERLASDPDYNKQFMDDFYMNRDPRFHATIFCPGTKYPGASDQLPGDMKYWNAWTKLEDSEASQGFVYYSLIRDEIDRGQQEGANFYQRKGLDELTITEVYNAETDWIEIRFAEVLMNYGECANELGKSGEALQVLYDIRKRAGIQSSTNYGITATTQDQIREAYINERFIEFAYEGKRFSDLRRWKRYDILNNLKYRSTLYPVINDYNLVKEGKFDWTKDMFDPEVRKLFHFEYIECVDKDKQYMFNLDLNHWFTSVAKDVLDRNSKIEQNNEWGGTFDPLK
;
A
#
# COMPACT_ATOMS: atom_id res chain seq x y z
N VAL A 1 -7.78 -44.45 7.62
CA VAL A 1 -7.47 -43.14 8.22
C VAL A 1 -5.95 -43.07 8.34
N THR A 2 -5.31 -42.18 7.60
CA THR A 2 -3.86 -41.95 7.70
C THR A 2 -3.57 -41.34 9.05
N VAL A 3 -2.75 -42.00 9.87
CA VAL A 3 -2.35 -41.47 11.17
C VAL A 3 -1.21 -40.47 10.94
N LEU A 4 -1.44 -39.24 11.37
CA LEU A 4 -0.42 -38.18 11.28
C LEU A 4 0.79 -38.51 12.15
N THR A 5 1.97 -38.29 11.62
CA THR A 5 3.23 -38.34 12.38
C THR A 5 3.30 -37.22 13.44
N ASP A 6 4.16 -37.36 14.42
CA ASP A 6 4.32 -36.32 15.43
C ASP A 6 4.89 -35.02 14.86
N VAL A 7 5.69 -35.09 13.80
CA VAL A 7 6.18 -33.93 13.06
C VAL A 7 5.01 -33.20 12.38
N GLU A 8 4.14 -33.94 11.66
CA GLU A 8 2.98 -33.32 11.00
C GLU A 8 2.02 -32.69 12.01
N LYS A 9 1.76 -33.37 13.16
CA LYS A 9 0.95 -32.78 14.23
C LYS A 9 1.55 -31.48 14.77
N LYS A 10 2.89 -31.45 14.98
CA LYS A 10 3.62 -30.28 15.44
C LYS A 10 3.51 -29.14 14.43
N GLN A 11 3.71 -29.41 13.15
CA GLN A 11 3.58 -28.42 12.07
C GLN A 11 2.15 -27.89 11.93
N MET A 12 1.13 -28.75 12.00
CA MET A 12 -0.28 -28.32 11.98
C MET A 12 -0.61 -27.43 13.18
N ARG A 13 -0.11 -27.79 14.36
CA ARG A 13 -0.26 -26.97 15.57
C ARG A 13 0.42 -25.61 15.39
N GLY A 14 1.62 -25.57 14.84
CA GLY A 14 2.35 -24.31 14.56
C GLY A 14 1.57 -23.38 13.63
N GLN A 15 0.96 -23.92 12.56
CA GLN A 15 0.10 -23.13 11.67
C GLN A 15 -1.16 -22.62 12.39
N ALA A 16 -1.80 -23.44 13.21
CA ALA A 16 -2.98 -23.02 13.98
C ALA A 16 -2.65 -21.90 14.98
N LEU A 17 -1.48 -21.97 15.63
CA LEU A 17 -1.01 -20.94 16.57
C LEU A 17 -0.67 -19.63 15.82
N PHE A 18 -0.02 -19.73 14.66
CA PHE A 18 0.21 -18.56 13.81
C PHE A 18 -1.09 -17.83 13.46
N TRP A 19 -2.11 -18.57 12.97
CA TRP A 19 -3.38 -17.96 12.60
C TRP A 19 -4.15 -17.41 13.81
N ARG A 20 -4.03 -18.04 14.97
CA ARG A 20 -4.58 -17.47 16.21
C ARG A 20 -3.90 -16.17 16.59
N ALA A 21 -2.58 -16.11 16.52
CA ALA A 21 -1.79 -14.90 16.77
C ALA A 21 -2.13 -13.79 15.77
N TRP A 22 -2.24 -14.11 14.48
CA TRP A 22 -2.64 -13.20 13.43
C TRP A 22 -4.00 -12.56 13.68
N ASP A 23 -5.01 -13.39 13.97
CA ASP A 23 -6.38 -12.93 14.21
C ASP A 23 -6.46 -12.08 15.48
N TYR A 24 -5.82 -12.52 16.56
CA TYR A 24 -5.77 -11.73 17.80
C TYR A 24 -5.07 -10.40 17.60
N TRP A 25 -3.92 -10.36 16.88
CA TRP A 25 -3.23 -9.11 16.65
C TRP A 25 -4.06 -8.11 15.82
N GLY A 26 -4.77 -8.58 14.81
CA GLY A 26 -5.67 -7.74 14.04
C GLY A 26 -6.71 -7.03 14.91
N LYS A 27 -7.30 -7.75 15.85
CA LYS A 27 -8.26 -7.20 16.81
C LYS A 27 -7.60 -6.27 17.83
N VAL A 28 -6.49 -6.70 18.43
CA VAL A 28 -5.73 -5.90 19.41
C VAL A 28 -5.23 -4.60 18.77
N PHE A 29 -4.71 -4.67 17.56
CA PHE A 29 -4.28 -3.47 16.83
C PHE A 29 -5.44 -2.51 16.60
N SER A 30 -6.66 -3.01 16.38
CA SER A 30 -7.85 -2.18 16.15
C SER A 30 -8.43 -1.57 17.44
N VAL A 31 -8.68 -2.38 18.47
CA VAL A 31 -9.48 -1.95 19.64
C VAL A 31 -8.71 -1.97 20.97
N GLY A 32 -7.46 -2.39 20.99
CA GLY A 32 -6.74 -2.73 22.23
C GLY A 32 -7.05 -4.14 22.70
N GLY A 33 -6.87 -4.44 24.00
CA GLY A 33 -7.09 -5.77 24.54
C GLY A 33 -8.49 -6.33 24.25
N VAL A 34 -8.58 -7.64 24.12
CA VAL A 34 -9.80 -8.39 23.77
C VAL A 34 -9.95 -9.60 24.68
N PRO A 35 -11.11 -10.26 24.75
CA PRO A 35 -11.25 -11.52 25.46
C PRO A 35 -10.27 -12.58 24.90
N LEU A 36 -9.41 -13.13 25.75
CA LEU A 36 -8.51 -14.23 25.39
C LEU A 36 -9.21 -15.57 25.60
N ILE A 37 -9.49 -16.28 24.51
CA ILE A 37 -10.12 -17.60 24.52
C ILE A 37 -9.13 -18.58 23.87
N THR A 38 -8.38 -19.30 24.69
CA THR A 38 -7.31 -20.22 24.26
C THR A 38 -7.68 -21.69 24.41
N HIS A 39 -8.88 -21.97 24.90
CA HIS A 39 -9.41 -23.31 25.12
C HIS A 39 -10.90 -23.39 24.76
N PHE A 40 -11.41 -24.62 24.61
CA PHE A 40 -12.82 -24.82 24.35
C PHE A 40 -13.66 -24.37 25.55
N GLN A 41 -14.67 -23.56 25.26
CA GLN A 41 -15.63 -23.12 26.27
C GLN A 41 -16.78 -24.14 26.40
N ASP A 42 -17.24 -24.39 27.64
CA ASP A 42 -18.40 -25.23 27.89
C ASP A 42 -19.69 -24.45 27.56
N VAL A 43 -20.33 -24.80 26.47
CA VAL A 43 -21.58 -24.16 26.00
C VAL A 43 -22.76 -24.41 26.92
N THR A 44 -22.66 -25.39 27.81
CA THR A 44 -23.71 -25.68 28.83
C THR A 44 -23.62 -24.75 30.02
N ASN A 45 -22.46 -24.11 30.24
CA ASN A 45 -22.25 -23.10 31.27
C ASN A 45 -22.25 -21.70 30.63
N VAL A 46 -23.45 -21.17 30.40
CA VAL A 46 -23.65 -19.87 29.69
C VAL A 46 -22.84 -18.72 30.32
N GLU A 47 -22.74 -18.68 31.66
CA GLU A 47 -21.97 -17.64 32.36
C GLU A 47 -20.46 -17.68 32.02
N SER A 48 -19.90 -18.84 31.73
CA SER A 48 -18.49 -18.97 31.31
C SER A 48 -18.21 -18.42 29.91
N LEU A 49 -19.24 -18.21 29.10
CA LEU A 49 -19.10 -17.64 27.73
C LEU A 49 -18.93 -16.13 27.77
N PHE A 50 -19.34 -15.46 28.85
CA PHE A 50 -19.15 -14.01 29.02
C PHE A 50 -17.77 -13.73 29.60
N VAL A 51 -16.77 -13.69 28.68
CA VAL A 51 -15.38 -13.40 29.04
C VAL A 51 -15.15 -11.87 28.90
N PRO A 52 -14.60 -11.21 29.94
CA PRO A 52 -14.22 -9.81 29.86
C PRO A 52 -13.02 -9.62 28.92
N ARG A 53 -12.73 -8.39 28.55
CA ARG A 53 -11.49 -8.05 27.85
C ARG A 53 -10.29 -8.28 28.76
N SER A 54 -9.26 -8.88 28.23
CA SER A 54 -7.93 -8.92 28.83
C SER A 54 -7.19 -7.61 28.55
N SER A 55 -6.18 -7.27 29.32
CA SER A 55 -5.34 -6.12 29.01
C SER A 55 -4.65 -6.28 27.65
N THR A 56 -4.29 -5.16 27.03
CA THR A 56 -3.51 -5.18 25.77
C THR A 56 -2.18 -5.89 25.96
N SER A 57 -1.53 -5.70 27.12
CA SER A 57 -0.27 -6.36 27.47
C SER A 57 -0.42 -7.87 27.62
N ASP A 58 -1.51 -8.36 28.22
CA ASP A 58 -1.76 -9.81 28.33
C ASP A 58 -2.06 -10.43 26.95
N CYS A 59 -2.80 -9.71 26.10
CA CYS A 59 -3.04 -10.14 24.73
C CYS A 59 -1.73 -10.25 23.93
N VAL A 60 -0.86 -9.25 24.03
CA VAL A 60 0.47 -9.25 23.39
C VAL A 60 1.31 -10.40 23.92
N ALA A 61 1.31 -10.67 25.22
CA ALA A 61 2.04 -11.80 25.81
C ALA A 61 1.56 -13.14 25.24
N GLN A 62 0.24 -13.35 25.13
CA GLN A 62 -0.33 -14.56 24.53
C GLN A 62 0.04 -14.70 23.04
N ILE A 63 -0.06 -13.61 22.27
CA ILE A 63 0.29 -13.58 20.85
C ILE A 63 1.77 -13.96 20.65
N LEU A 64 2.65 -13.42 21.49
CA LEU A 64 4.08 -13.74 21.44
C LEU A 64 4.35 -15.20 21.77
N ALA A 65 3.67 -15.76 22.80
CA ALA A 65 3.80 -17.16 23.13
C ALA A 65 3.36 -18.08 21.99
N ASP A 66 2.25 -17.74 21.32
CA ASP A 66 1.76 -18.47 20.15
C ASP A 66 2.74 -18.43 18.98
N LEU A 67 3.31 -17.24 18.70
CA LEU A 67 4.29 -17.07 17.63
C LEU A 67 5.61 -17.77 17.94
N ASP A 68 6.06 -17.77 19.18
CA ASP A 68 7.29 -18.46 19.57
C ASP A 68 7.14 -19.98 19.40
N GLU A 69 6.03 -20.56 19.86
CA GLU A 69 5.73 -21.98 19.64
C GLU A 69 5.55 -22.29 18.13
N ALA A 70 4.93 -21.39 17.35
CA ALA A 70 4.79 -21.55 15.93
C ALA A 70 6.16 -21.58 15.23
N ILE A 71 7.07 -20.64 15.55
CA ILE A 71 8.44 -20.57 15.00
C ILE A 71 9.24 -21.85 15.29
N GLU A 72 9.08 -22.45 16.49
CA GLU A 72 9.73 -23.70 16.85
C GLU A 72 9.13 -24.93 16.17
N SER A 73 7.88 -24.83 15.73
CA SER A 73 7.07 -25.96 15.23
C SER A 73 7.01 -26.05 13.72
N LEU A 74 7.21 -24.93 13.03
CA LEU A 74 7.09 -24.84 11.58
C LEU A 74 8.41 -25.21 10.88
N PRO A 75 8.35 -25.77 9.66
CA PRO A 75 9.54 -26.00 8.85
C PRO A 75 10.14 -24.66 8.39
N ASP A 76 11.42 -24.69 8.02
CA ASP A 76 12.11 -23.51 7.52
C ASP A 76 11.48 -23.00 6.22
N THR A 77 11.03 -23.89 5.33
CA THR A 77 10.34 -23.59 4.09
C THR A 77 9.39 -24.74 3.70
N TRP A 78 8.36 -24.42 2.89
CA TRP A 78 7.54 -25.41 2.20
C TRP A 78 7.90 -25.42 0.70
N ALA A 79 7.76 -26.59 0.07
CA ALA A 79 8.05 -26.76 -1.34
C ALA A 79 6.96 -27.59 -2.04
N GLY A 80 6.91 -27.54 -3.37
CA GLY A 80 5.98 -28.31 -4.19
C GLY A 80 4.52 -27.95 -3.86
N ALA A 81 3.69 -28.95 -3.63
CA ALA A 81 2.25 -28.78 -3.37
C ALA A 81 1.93 -28.07 -2.03
N ASP A 82 2.91 -27.95 -1.13
CA ASP A 82 2.74 -27.26 0.15
C ASP A 82 3.22 -25.78 0.11
N TYR A 83 3.71 -25.28 -1.03
CA TYR A 83 4.07 -23.87 -1.19
C TYR A 83 2.87 -22.95 -0.85
N GLY A 84 3.13 -21.84 -0.19
CA GLY A 84 2.09 -20.89 0.27
C GLY A 84 1.54 -21.19 1.67
N ARG A 85 1.83 -22.36 2.25
CA ARG A 85 1.53 -22.62 3.66
C ARG A 85 2.46 -21.80 4.55
N ILE A 86 1.98 -21.50 5.76
CA ILE A 86 2.76 -20.74 6.74
C ILE A 86 3.99 -21.55 7.17
N ASP A 87 5.18 -20.98 6.97
CA ASP A 87 6.47 -21.50 7.40
C ASP A 87 7.08 -20.66 8.53
N LYS A 88 8.26 -21.05 8.99
CA LYS A 88 9.01 -20.33 10.02
C LYS A 88 9.31 -18.89 9.61
N GLY A 89 9.67 -18.65 8.35
CA GLY A 89 9.94 -17.32 7.81
C GLY A 89 8.73 -16.39 7.91
N CYS A 90 7.53 -16.89 7.56
CA CYS A 90 6.25 -16.18 7.72
C CYS A 90 6.01 -15.80 9.19
N ALA A 91 6.19 -16.75 10.12
CA ALA A 91 5.95 -16.51 11.54
C ALA A 91 6.94 -15.48 12.13
N MET A 92 8.21 -15.56 11.77
CA MET A 92 9.23 -14.59 12.20
C MET A 92 8.98 -13.19 11.62
N ALA A 93 8.62 -13.09 10.35
CA ALA A 93 8.30 -11.83 9.69
C ALA A 93 7.08 -11.15 10.32
N PHE A 94 6.03 -11.93 10.59
CA PHE A 94 4.82 -11.42 11.25
C PHE A 94 5.10 -11.00 12.70
N LYS A 95 5.89 -11.76 13.45
CA LYS A 95 6.34 -11.36 14.81
C LYS A 95 7.08 -10.03 14.78
N GLY A 96 7.96 -9.82 13.79
CA GLY A 96 8.66 -8.55 13.58
C GLY A 96 7.72 -7.40 13.28
N ARG A 97 6.72 -7.58 12.38
CA ARG A 97 5.68 -6.59 12.06
C ARG A 97 4.89 -6.21 13.30
N MET A 98 4.40 -7.20 14.03
CA MET A 98 3.60 -7.01 15.25
C MET A 98 4.36 -6.22 16.32
N LEU A 99 5.61 -6.61 16.60
CA LEU A 99 6.44 -5.92 17.59
C LEU A 99 6.80 -4.49 17.17
N LEU A 100 7.04 -4.23 15.88
CA LEU A 100 7.22 -2.87 15.36
C LEU A 100 5.98 -2.02 15.62
N GLN A 101 4.79 -2.55 15.31
CA GLN A 101 3.52 -1.85 15.54
C GLN A 101 3.29 -1.57 17.03
N TYR A 102 3.64 -2.53 17.90
CA TYR A 102 3.52 -2.40 19.35
C TYR A 102 4.58 -1.46 19.96
N ALA A 103 5.75 -1.31 19.32
CA ALA A 103 6.79 -0.35 19.71
C ALA A 103 6.53 1.08 19.19
N SER A 104 5.65 1.23 18.19
CA SER A 104 5.34 2.52 17.56
C SER A 104 4.50 3.43 18.46
N PRO A 105 4.47 4.76 18.23
CA PRO A 105 3.81 5.76 19.08
C PRO A 105 2.36 5.47 19.48
N LEU A 106 1.61 4.70 18.68
CA LEU A 106 0.23 4.32 19.01
C LEU A 106 0.13 3.59 20.35
N PHE A 107 0.95 2.54 20.54
CA PHE A 107 0.97 1.74 21.76
C PHE A 107 2.10 2.13 22.72
N ASN A 108 3.03 2.96 22.28
CA ASN A 108 4.24 3.33 23.00
C ASN A 108 4.40 4.85 23.12
N PRO A 109 3.40 5.57 23.71
CA PRO A 109 3.43 7.03 23.79
C PRO A 109 4.61 7.57 24.60
N ASP A 110 5.10 6.80 25.57
CA ASP A 110 6.25 7.17 26.42
C ASP A 110 7.60 6.80 25.81
N ASN A 111 7.60 6.31 24.57
CA ASN A 111 8.79 5.88 23.84
C ASN A 111 9.65 4.87 24.61
N ASN A 112 9.04 3.85 25.20
CA ASN A 112 9.73 2.79 25.94
C ASN A 112 10.74 2.07 25.03
N LYS A 113 12.00 2.27 25.34
CA LYS A 113 13.12 1.76 24.55
C LYS A 113 13.16 0.22 24.48
N ALA A 114 12.74 -0.48 25.54
CA ALA A 114 12.72 -1.93 25.54
C ALA A 114 11.76 -2.52 24.49
N ARG A 115 10.67 -1.84 24.16
CA ARG A 115 9.77 -2.24 23.06
C ARG A 115 10.47 -2.11 21.71
N TRP A 116 11.23 -1.04 21.49
CA TRP A 116 12.03 -0.86 20.28
C TRP A 116 13.15 -1.89 20.16
N GLU A 117 13.81 -2.23 21.28
CA GLU A 117 14.85 -3.27 21.32
C GLU A 117 14.28 -4.65 20.97
N ALA A 118 13.09 -4.99 21.50
CA ALA A 118 12.40 -6.24 21.16
C ALA A 118 12.00 -6.31 19.68
N ALA A 119 11.45 -5.21 19.14
CA ALA A 119 11.08 -5.10 17.74
C ALA A 119 12.31 -5.18 16.82
N TYR A 120 13.38 -4.47 17.16
CA TYR A 120 14.66 -4.51 16.43
C TYR A 120 15.22 -5.94 16.37
N LYS A 121 15.29 -6.61 17.53
CA LYS A 121 15.80 -7.98 17.60
C LYS A 121 14.98 -8.93 16.74
N ALA A 122 13.65 -8.89 16.85
CA ALA A 122 12.77 -9.78 16.10
C ALA A 122 12.90 -9.58 14.59
N ASN A 123 12.91 -8.31 14.13
CA ASN A 123 13.07 -8.01 12.69
C ASN A 123 14.47 -8.36 12.19
N LYS A 124 15.52 -8.12 12.99
CA LYS A 124 16.90 -8.54 12.64
C LYS A 124 17.01 -10.05 12.51
N ASP A 125 16.49 -10.80 13.49
CA ASP A 125 16.49 -12.26 13.48
C ASP A 125 15.72 -12.80 12.25
N ALA A 126 14.58 -12.15 11.89
CA ALA A 126 13.81 -12.51 10.71
C ALA A 126 14.60 -12.23 9.41
N VAL A 127 15.25 -11.08 9.27
CA VAL A 127 16.10 -10.75 8.11
C VAL A 127 17.24 -11.77 7.97
N ASP A 128 17.93 -12.08 9.07
CA ASP A 128 19.07 -13.00 9.07
C ASP A 128 18.61 -14.44 8.71
N PHE A 129 17.51 -14.91 9.29
CA PHE A 129 16.93 -16.21 8.97
C PHE A 129 16.50 -16.30 7.50
N LEU A 130 15.74 -15.32 7.02
CA LEU A 130 15.23 -15.30 5.66
C LEU A 130 16.35 -15.29 4.62
N ARG A 131 17.43 -14.53 4.86
CA ARG A 131 18.65 -14.59 4.04
C ARG A 131 19.28 -15.98 4.05
N GLY A 132 19.30 -16.63 5.21
CA GLY A 132 19.82 -17.99 5.37
C GLY A 132 19.09 -19.04 4.55
N VAL A 133 17.80 -18.84 4.29
CA VAL A 133 16.97 -19.73 3.44
C VAL A 133 16.82 -19.21 2.00
N GLY A 134 17.64 -18.26 1.57
CA GLY A 134 17.70 -17.78 0.19
C GLY A 134 16.70 -16.68 -0.15
N LYS A 135 16.00 -16.12 0.82
CA LYS A 135 15.11 -14.96 0.60
C LYS A 135 15.90 -13.65 0.61
N GLY A 136 15.40 -12.64 -0.10
CA GLY A 136 16.08 -11.36 -0.25
C GLY A 136 15.28 -10.39 -1.11
N LEU A 137 15.82 -9.20 -1.37
CA LEU A 137 15.23 -8.29 -2.35
C LEU A 137 15.28 -8.91 -3.75
N TYR A 138 14.23 -8.73 -4.53
CA TYR A 138 14.17 -9.19 -5.90
C TYR A 138 15.21 -8.47 -6.77
N GLU A 139 15.87 -9.18 -7.67
CA GLU A 139 16.98 -8.66 -8.46
C GLU A 139 16.59 -8.24 -9.88
N GLY A 140 15.38 -8.60 -10.31
CA GLY A 140 14.78 -8.17 -11.58
C GLY A 140 14.09 -6.81 -11.48
N ASP A 141 13.31 -6.48 -12.48
CA ASP A 141 12.52 -5.26 -12.49
C ASP A 141 11.46 -5.26 -11.38
N PHE A 142 11.24 -4.11 -10.76
CA PHE A 142 10.28 -4.00 -9.66
C PHE A 142 8.88 -4.48 -10.03
N ALA A 143 8.45 -4.24 -11.27
CA ALA A 143 7.14 -4.68 -11.76
C ALA A 143 6.99 -6.20 -11.72
N ASP A 144 8.08 -6.96 -11.95
CA ASP A 144 8.05 -8.40 -12.07
C ASP A 144 7.86 -9.13 -10.74
N ILE A 145 7.99 -8.44 -9.60
CA ILE A 145 7.76 -9.03 -8.27
C ILE A 145 6.40 -9.74 -8.20
N TRP A 146 5.38 -9.21 -8.89
CA TRP A 146 4.01 -9.76 -8.87
C TRP A 146 3.73 -10.77 -9.98
N TYR A 147 4.64 -10.93 -10.96
CA TYR A 147 4.48 -11.83 -12.12
C TYR A 147 5.46 -13.00 -12.09
N ASP A 148 6.63 -12.84 -11.47
CA ASP A 148 7.57 -13.93 -11.20
C ASP A 148 7.19 -14.58 -9.87
N GLU A 149 6.20 -15.49 -9.93
CA GLU A 149 5.68 -16.18 -8.75
C GLU A 149 6.80 -16.94 -8.02
N GLN A 150 6.64 -17.09 -6.70
CA GLN A 150 7.58 -17.78 -5.83
C GLN A 150 8.99 -17.16 -5.79
N ASN A 151 9.16 -15.94 -6.29
CA ASN A 151 10.45 -15.26 -6.25
C ASN A 151 11.00 -15.11 -4.82
N LYS A 152 12.28 -14.74 -4.72
CA LYS A 152 12.97 -14.69 -3.43
C LYS A 152 12.47 -13.60 -2.47
N GLU A 153 11.70 -12.61 -2.95
CA GLU A 153 11.15 -11.56 -2.11
C GLU A 153 9.84 -11.97 -1.42
N VAL A 154 9.10 -12.92 -1.98
CA VAL A 154 7.82 -13.41 -1.43
C VAL A 154 8.06 -14.18 -0.13
N ILE A 155 7.42 -13.74 0.97
CA ILE A 155 7.48 -14.40 2.28
C ILE A 155 6.13 -15.03 2.62
N MET A 156 5.05 -14.26 2.57
CA MET A 156 3.69 -14.75 2.81
C MET A 156 2.79 -14.34 1.65
N VAL A 157 2.11 -15.31 1.06
CA VAL A 157 1.33 -15.12 -0.16
C VAL A 157 -0.04 -15.78 -0.05
N ASN A 158 -1.06 -15.14 -0.61
CA ASN A 158 -2.33 -15.73 -0.94
C ASN A 158 -2.34 -16.00 -2.45
N GLN A 159 -2.32 -17.29 -2.80
CA GLN A 159 -2.23 -17.72 -4.20
C GLN A 159 -3.60 -17.70 -4.86
N PHE A 160 -3.64 -17.22 -6.08
CA PHE A 160 -4.84 -17.19 -6.90
C PHE A 160 -4.65 -18.05 -8.15
N TYR A 161 -5.72 -18.72 -8.58
CA TYR A 161 -5.77 -19.49 -9.81
C TYR A 161 -7.21 -19.67 -10.30
N TYR A 162 -7.40 -19.56 -11.57
CA TYR A 162 -8.70 -19.74 -12.21
C TYR A 162 -8.93 -21.24 -12.53
N PRO A 163 -10.15 -21.79 -12.36
CA PRO A 163 -11.38 -21.07 -11.93
C PRO A 163 -11.67 -21.12 -10.43
N ASP A 164 -10.92 -21.88 -9.64
CA ASP A 164 -11.35 -22.27 -8.28
C ASP A 164 -11.11 -21.17 -7.23
N HIS A 165 -10.09 -20.33 -7.43
CA HIS A 165 -9.73 -19.24 -6.51
C HIS A 165 -9.17 -18.05 -7.29
N ALA A 166 -10.00 -17.43 -8.13
CA ALA A 166 -9.59 -16.27 -8.92
C ALA A 166 -9.62 -14.97 -8.12
N PHE A 167 -8.78 -14.01 -8.50
CA PHE A 167 -8.73 -12.68 -7.90
C PHE A 167 -9.66 -11.73 -8.67
N ASP A 168 -10.70 -11.25 -8.00
CA ASP A 168 -11.55 -10.20 -8.54
C ASP A 168 -10.82 -8.84 -8.52
N GLN A 169 -10.37 -8.39 -9.68
CA GLN A 169 -9.68 -7.10 -9.86
C GLN A 169 -10.59 -5.99 -10.40
N LYS A 170 -11.92 -6.18 -10.43
CA LYS A 170 -12.88 -5.21 -10.97
C LYS A 170 -12.65 -3.79 -10.44
N ASN A 171 -12.57 -3.66 -9.12
CA ASN A 171 -12.53 -2.35 -8.47
C ASN A 171 -11.18 -1.63 -8.62
N ILE A 172 -10.14 -2.33 -9.04
CA ILE A 172 -8.79 -1.76 -9.15
C ILE A 172 -8.35 -1.52 -10.59
N ARG A 173 -9.12 -2.01 -11.57
CA ARG A 173 -8.81 -1.83 -12.99
C ARG A 173 -9.42 -0.56 -13.57
N PRO A 174 -8.73 0.12 -14.49
CA PRO A 174 -9.26 1.30 -15.19
C PRO A 174 -10.48 0.91 -16.03
N GLU A 175 -11.64 1.53 -15.80
CA GLU A 175 -12.86 1.33 -16.58
C GLU A 175 -12.64 1.63 -18.07
N ALA A 176 -11.96 2.74 -18.37
CA ALA A 176 -11.69 3.16 -19.74
C ALA A 176 -10.83 2.18 -20.56
N LEU A 177 -10.08 1.31 -19.90
CA LEU A 177 -9.08 0.44 -20.52
C LEU A 177 -9.42 -1.04 -20.39
N THR A 178 -10.36 -1.37 -19.51
CA THR A 178 -10.67 -2.76 -19.20
C THR A 178 -12.18 -2.94 -19.14
N LYS A 179 -12.71 -3.93 -19.83
CA LYS A 179 -14.13 -4.29 -19.73
C LYS A 179 -14.47 -4.57 -18.26
N ASP A 180 -15.60 -4.03 -17.81
CA ASP A 180 -16.14 -4.20 -16.45
C ASP A 180 -15.24 -3.65 -15.32
N GLY A 181 -14.18 -2.90 -15.60
CA GLY A 181 -13.41 -2.16 -14.60
C GLY A 181 -14.27 -1.07 -13.92
N ALA A 182 -13.94 -0.71 -12.68
CA ALA A 182 -14.73 0.25 -11.89
C ALA A 182 -13.95 1.50 -11.44
N ASN A 183 -12.67 1.65 -11.74
CA ASN A 183 -11.83 2.83 -11.45
C ASN A 183 -11.65 3.20 -9.97
N ASP A 184 -11.91 2.34 -9.01
CA ASP A 184 -11.97 2.77 -7.61
C ASP A 184 -10.58 3.13 -7.02
N ASN A 185 -9.50 2.50 -7.51
CA ASN A 185 -8.15 2.72 -7.00
C ASN A 185 -7.33 3.70 -7.85
N GLN A 186 -7.56 4.99 -7.66
CA GLN A 186 -6.83 6.04 -8.35
C GLN A 186 -5.79 6.72 -7.47
N ALA A 187 -4.62 7.01 -8.04
CA ALA A 187 -3.57 7.79 -7.39
C ALA A 187 -3.91 9.28 -7.42
N ILE A 188 -3.82 9.92 -6.27
CA ILE A 188 -3.93 11.38 -6.16
C ILE A 188 -2.54 12.03 -6.07
N LEU A 189 -2.48 13.33 -6.26
CA LEU A 189 -1.24 14.10 -6.40
C LEU A 189 -0.16 13.82 -5.32
N PRO A 190 -0.48 13.66 -4.02
CA PRO A 190 0.54 13.34 -3.03
C PRO A 190 1.31 12.06 -3.31
N LEU A 191 0.64 11.01 -3.82
CA LEU A 191 1.33 9.78 -4.21
C LEU A 191 2.15 9.99 -5.49
N LEU A 192 1.60 10.72 -6.46
CA LEU A 192 2.30 11.03 -7.72
C LEU A 192 3.62 11.77 -7.46
N LEU A 193 3.63 12.71 -6.52
CA LEU A 193 4.82 13.51 -6.18
C LEU A 193 5.75 12.84 -5.15
N ALA A 194 5.30 11.80 -4.46
CA ALA A 194 6.13 11.07 -3.49
C ALA A 194 7.32 10.36 -4.14
N PHE A 195 7.12 9.81 -5.36
CA PHE A 195 8.18 9.17 -6.11
C PHE A 195 9.21 10.20 -6.53
N PRO A 196 10.52 9.99 -6.25
CA PRO A 196 11.56 10.91 -6.66
C PRO A 196 11.82 10.86 -8.18
N LYS A 197 12.72 11.70 -8.63
CA LYS A 197 13.35 11.59 -9.96
C LYS A 197 14.32 10.41 -10.00
N LEU A 198 14.78 10.06 -11.17
CA LEU A 198 15.69 8.94 -11.41
C LEU A 198 17.01 9.06 -10.63
N ASP A 199 17.47 10.28 -10.38
CA ASP A 199 18.66 10.57 -9.56
C ASP A 199 18.39 10.54 -8.04
N GLY A 200 17.16 10.28 -7.64
CA GLY A 200 16.71 10.24 -6.24
C GLY A 200 16.33 11.58 -5.64
N THR A 201 16.44 12.68 -6.39
CA THR A 201 16.00 13.99 -5.94
C THR A 201 14.48 14.13 -6.05
N LYS A 202 13.89 14.97 -5.19
CA LYS A 202 12.44 15.15 -5.16
C LYS A 202 11.93 15.81 -6.45
N LEU A 203 10.81 15.33 -6.98
CA LEU A 203 10.06 16.04 -8.00
C LEU A 203 9.15 17.06 -7.31
N GLU A 204 9.47 18.34 -7.45
CA GLU A 204 8.71 19.44 -6.86
C GLU A 204 7.76 20.06 -7.86
N LEU A 205 6.54 20.37 -7.42
CA LEU A 205 5.53 21.04 -8.21
C LEU A 205 5.27 22.44 -7.65
N ASP A 206 5.49 23.44 -8.51
CA ASP A 206 5.06 24.81 -8.31
C ASP A 206 3.77 25.04 -9.12
N ILE A 207 2.62 25.08 -8.46
CA ILE A 207 1.30 25.16 -9.09
C ILE A 207 1.13 26.51 -9.81
N GLU A 208 1.66 27.61 -9.26
CA GLU A 208 1.55 28.94 -9.87
C GLU A 208 2.37 29.00 -11.16
N ARG A 209 3.58 28.46 -11.13
CA ARG A 209 4.42 28.37 -12.33
C ARG A 209 3.87 27.38 -13.35
N LEU A 210 3.29 26.26 -12.89
CA LEU A 210 2.66 25.30 -13.79
C LEU A 210 1.58 25.96 -14.65
N ALA A 211 0.81 26.88 -14.05
CA ALA A 211 -0.27 27.61 -14.73
C ALA A 211 0.19 28.79 -15.58
N SER A 212 1.31 29.44 -15.23
CA SER A 212 1.73 30.72 -15.82
C SER A 212 2.99 30.67 -16.69
N ASP A 213 3.80 29.61 -16.56
CA ASP A 213 5.11 29.48 -17.21
C ASP A 213 5.11 28.23 -18.12
N PRO A 214 4.90 28.37 -19.44
CA PRO A 214 4.87 27.23 -20.36
C PRO A 214 6.18 26.42 -20.41
N ASP A 215 7.32 27.08 -20.23
CA ASP A 215 8.60 26.37 -20.22
C ASP A 215 8.76 25.52 -18.96
N TYR A 216 8.32 26.01 -17.81
CA TYR A 216 8.26 25.22 -16.59
C TYR A 216 7.29 24.04 -16.71
N ASN A 217 6.08 24.27 -17.26
CA ASN A 217 5.08 23.21 -17.46
C ASN A 217 5.65 22.10 -18.35
N LYS A 218 6.28 22.47 -19.45
CA LYS A 218 6.94 21.52 -20.35
C LYS A 218 8.05 20.73 -19.63
N GLN A 219 8.94 21.41 -18.91
CA GLN A 219 10.03 20.77 -18.17
C GLN A 219 9.48 19.83 -17.09
N PHE A 220 8.45 20.27 -16.36
CA PHE A 220 7.81 19.45 -15.35
C PHE A 220 7.17 18.20 -15.97
N MET A 221 6.50 18.32 -17.11
CA MET A 221 5.91 17.20 -17.84
C MET A 221 7.00 16.24 -18.35
N ASP A 222 8.11 16.73 -18.86
CA ASP A 222 9.25 15.92 -19.26
C ASP A 222 9.83 15.13 -18.06
N ASP A 223 10.05 15.78 -16.93
CA ASP A 223 10.51 15.12 -15.71
C ASP A 223 9.46 14.12 -15.19
N PHE A 224 8.18 14.46 -15.27
CA PHE A 224 7.08 13.62 -14.80
C PHE A 224 6.98 12.28 -15.55
N TYR A 225 7.16 12.27 -16.85
CA TYR A 225 7.05 11.03 -17.64
C TYR A 225 8.39 10.31 -17.84
N MET A 226 9.51 11.03 -17.93
CA MET A 226 10.78 10.46 -18.39
C MET A 226 11.84 10.30 -17.30
N ASN A 227 11.79 11.15 -16.28
CA ASN A 227 12.85 11.23 -15.28
C ASN A 227 12.34 10.86 -13.89
N ARG A 228 11.85 9.62 -13.74
CA ARG A 228 11.23 9.15 -12.52
C ARG A 228 11.91 7.92 -11.93
N ASP A 229 11.74 7.74 -10.64
CA ASP A 229 11.94 6.46 -9.96
C ASP A 229 11.29 5.33 -10.78
N PRO A 230 12.00 4.26 -11.14
CA PRO A 230 11.44 3.18 -11.95
C PRO A 230 10.18 2.55 -11.37
N ARG A 231 10.01 2.56 -10.03
CA ARG A 231 8.79 2.10 -9.38
C ARG A 231 7.56 2.92 -9.74
N PHE A 232 7.71 4.17 -10.21
CA PHE A 232 6.57 5.02 -10.54
C PHE A 232 5.68 4.39 -11.62
N HIS A 233 6.25 4.07 -12.77
CA HIS A 233 5.50 3.45 -13.87
C HIS A 233 5.15 1.98 -13.63
N ALA A 234 5.86 1.29 -12.74
CA ALA A 234 5.51 -0.04 -12.28
C ALA A 234 4.32 -0.05 -11.32
N THR A 235 4.08 1.08 -10.63
CA THR A 235 3.04 1.20 -9.61
C THR A 235 1.80 1.91 -10.12
N ILE A 236 1.98 2.89 -11.02
CA ILE A 236 0.93 3.82 -11.47
C ILE A 236 0.85 3.79 -12.99
N PHE A 237 -0.36 3.58 -13.47
CA PHE A 237 -0.70 3.77 -14.86
C PHE A 237 -1.02 5.25 -15.11
N CYS A 238 -0.22 5.90 -15.97
CA CYS A 238 -0.33 7.32 -16.28
C CYS A 238 -1.15 7.55 -17.55
N PRO A 239 -1.93 8.64 -17.64
CA PRO A 239 -2.61 9.02 -18.87
C PRO A 239 -1.67 9.10 -20.08
N GLY A 240 -2.09 8.56 -21.21
CA GLY A 240 -1.31 8.57 -22.44
C GLY A 240 -0.10 7.63 -22.45
N THR A 241 -0.02 6.68 -21.50
CA THR A 241 0.96 5.59 -21.55
C THR A 241 0.28 4.26 -21.92
N LYS A 242 0.98 3.40 -22.69
CA LYS A 242 0.39 2.15 -23.17
C LYS A 242 0.06 1.21 -22.03
N TYR A 243 -1.19 0.72 -22.02
CA TYR A 243 -1.64 -0.32 -21.13
C TYR A 243 -1.54 -1.66 -21.87
N PRO A 244 -0.66 -2.59 -21.46
CA PRO A 244 -0.38 -3.81 -22.23
C PRO A 244 -1.61 -4.68 -22.48
N GLY A 245 -2.48 -4.71 -21.50
CA GLY A 245 -3.70 -5.47 -21.53
C GLY A 245 -4.91 -4.75 -22.12
N ALA A 246 -4.76 -3.60 -22.75
CA ALA A 246 -5.88 -2.86 -23.32
C ALA A 246 -6.58 -3.68 -24.41
N SER A 247 -7.79 -4.09 -24.12
CA SER A 247 -8.57 -5.02 -24.93
C SER A 247 -8.98 -4.43 -26.28
N ASP A 248 -9.40 -5.32 -27.19
CA ASP A 248 -10.01 -5.01 -28.48
C ASP A 248 -11.33 -4.21 -28.39
N GLN A 249 -11.74 -3.81 -27.19
CA GLN A 249 -13.02 -3.14 -26.94
C GLN A 249 -13.01 -1.64 -27.20
N LEU A 250 -11.82 -1.00 -27.18
CA LEU A 250 -11.68 0.38 -27.62
C LEU A 250 -11.10 0.41 -29.05
N PRO A 251 -11.55 1.34 -29.90
CA PRO A 251 -11.05 1.42 -31.27
C PRO A 251 -9.57 1.75 -31.30
N GLY A 252 -8.77 0.87 -31.88
CA GLY A 252 -7.39 1.08 -32.21
C GLY A 252 -6.48 1.49 -31.05
N ASP A 253 -5.60 2.43 -31.31
CA ASP A 253 -4.55 2.89 -30.40
C ASP A 253 -5.02 3.97 -29.41
N MET A 254 -6.34 4.24 -29.32
CA MET A 254 -6.92 5.26 -28.42
C MET A 254 -7.01 4.82 -26.96
N LYS A 255 -6.81 3.56 -26.68
CA LYS A 255 -7.13 2.83 -25.43
C LYS A 255 -6.48 3.40 -24.14
N TYR A 256 -5.42 4.15 -24.24
CA TYR A 256 -4.64 4.64 -23.08
C TYR A 256 -4.63 6.17 -22.94
N TRP A 257 -5.42 6.87 -23.78
CA TRP A 257 -5.43 8.32 -23.79
C TRP A 257 -6.46 8.92 -22.84
N ASN A 258 -6.27 8.74 -21.56
CA ASN A 258 -7.01 9.41 -20.50
C ASN A 258 -6.57 10.88 -20.37
N ALA A 259 -6.71 11.64 -21.47
CA ALA A 259 -6.30 13.02 -21.59
C ALA A 259 -7.51 13.90 -21.99
N TRP A 260 -7.35 15.20 -21.89
CA TRP A 260 -8.45 16.16 -21.98
C TRP A 260 -8.18 17.25 -23.03
N THR A 261 -9.27 17.86 -23.52
CA THR A 261 -9.26 19.19 -24.11
C THR A 261 -10.12 20.13 -23.27
N LYS A 262 -9.82 21.44 -23.34
CA LYS A 262 -10.55 22.47 -22.60
C LYS A 262 -11.39 23.28 -23.60
N LEU A 263 -12.70 23.28 -23.41
CA LEU A 263 -13.65 23.94 -24.28
C LEU A 263 -14.46 24.98 -23.50
N GLU A 264 -14.80 26.10 -24.17
CA GLU A 264 -15.72 27.09 -23.59
C GLU A 264 -17.12 26.47 -23.38
N ASP A 265 -17.70 26.69 -22.23
CA ASP A 265 -19.05 26.24 -21.89
C ASP A 265 -19.70 27.25 -20.93
N SER A 266 -20.77 27.92 -21.40
CA SER A 266 -21.47 28.92 -20.60
C SER A 266 -22.26 28.35 -19.42
N GLU A 267 -22.51 27.05 -19.41
CA GLU A 267 -23.24 26.36 -18.31
C GLU A 267 -22.25 25.89 -17.22
N ALA A 268 -20.95 25.86 -17.52
CA ALA A 268 -19.95 25.48 -16.54
C ALA A 268 -19.66 26.62 -15.57
N SER A 269 -19.48 26.28 -14.28
CA SER A 269 -19.19 27.26 -13.22
C SER A 269 -17.90 28.06 -13.44
N GLN A 270 -16.98 27.52 -14.24
CA GLN A 270 -15.69 28.13 -14.58
C GLN A 270 -15.68 28.74 -15.98
N GLY A 271 -16.80 28.65 -16.73
CA GLY A 271 -16.89 29.11 -18.12
C GLY A 271 -16.23 28.18 -19.15
N PHE A 272 -15.75 27.01 -18.70
CA PHE A 272 -15.19 25.97 -19.57
C PHE A 272 -15.43 24.57 -18.98
N VAL A 273 -15.26 23.56 -19.84
CA VAL A 273 -15.30 22.14 -19.48
C VAL A 273 -14.03 21.43 -19.93
N TYR A 274 -13.67 20.39 -19.21
CA TYR A 274 -12.74 19.39 -19.69
C TYR A 274 -13.50 18.32 -20.45
N TYR A 275 -13.17 18.11 -21.70
CA TYR A 275 -13.77 17.07 -22.54
C TYR A 275 -12.76 15.97 -22.79
N SER A 276 -13.10 14.73 -22.50
CA SER A 276 -12.22 13.58 -22.69
C SER A 276 -11.87 13.40 -24.17
N LEU A 277 -10.63 13.07 -24.47
CA LEU A 277 -10.19 12.79 -25.86
C LEU A 277 -10.70 11.45 -26.38
N ILE A 278 -11.04 10.51 -25.51
CA ILE A 278 -11.39 9.11 -25.88
C ILE A 278 -12.79 8.69 -25.45
N ARG A 279 -13.41 9.40 -24.51
CA ARG A 279 -14.76 9.13 -24.00
C ARG A 279 -15.66 10.30 -24.29
N ASP A 280 -16.94 10.05 -24.55
CA ASP A 280 -17.93 11.11 -24.71
C ASP A 280 -18.36 11.67 -23.34
N GLU A 281 -17.38 12.19 -22.61
CA GLU A 281 -17.55 12.67 -21.24
C GLU A 281 -17.12 14.13 -21.11
N ILE A 282 -17.93 14.90 -20.40
CA ILE A 282 -17.69 16.32 -20.12
C ILE A 282 -17.58 16.50 -18.61
N ASP A 283 -16.45 17.02 -18.15
CA ASP A 283 -16.27 17.47 -16.78
C ASP A 283 -16.65 18.94 -16.62
N ARG A 284 -17.90 19.21 -16.22
CA ARG A 284 -18.39 20.55 -15.88
C ARG A 284 -18.14 20.95 -14.42
N GLY A 285 -17.05 20.50 -13.83
CA GLY A 285 -16.74 20.65 -12.40
C GLY A 285 -17.29 19.48 -11.58
N GLN A 286 -17.52 18.37 -12.23
CA GLN A 286 -17.94 17.11 -11.61
C GLN A 286 -16.80 16.12 -11.44
N GLN A 287 -15.62 16.52 -11.72
CA GLN A 287 -14.38 15.78 -11.67
C GLN A 287 -14.55 14.27 -11.90
N GLU A 288 -14.07 13.81 -13.06
CA GLU A 288 -14.15 12.40 -13.48
C GLU A 288 -13.10 11.50 -12.79
N GLY A 289 -12.45 11.99 -11.73
CA GLY A 289 -11.43 11.30 -10.98
C GLY A 289 -10.01 11.77 -11.30
N ALA A 290 -9.03 11.10 -10.69
CA ALA A 290 -7.62 11.51 -10.79
C ALA A 290 -6.95 11.07 -12.10
N ASN A 291 -7.52 10.10 -12.81
CA ASN A 291 -7.01 9.54 -14.08
C ASN A 291 -5.63 8.85 -14.01
N PHE A 292 -5.12 8.62 -12.82
CA PHE A 292 -3.92 7.84 -12.56
C PHE A 292 -4.32 6.59 -11.81
N TYR A 293 -4.13 5.42 -12.40
CA TYR A 293 -4.67 4.18 -11.89
C TYR A 293 -3.61 3.29 -11.26
N GLN A 294 -4.04 2.39 -10.38
CA GLN A 294 -3.16 1.34 -9.90
C GLN A 294 -2.71 0.47 -11.07
N ARG A 295 -1.41 0.19 -11.12
CA ARG A 295 -0.80 -0.78 -12.03
C ARG A 295 -0.19 -1.96 -11.29
N LYS A 296 0.41 -1.69 -10.14
CA LYS A 296 1.06 -2.69 -9.30
C LYS A 296 0.11 -3.87 -8.96
N GLY A 297 0.56 -5.09 -9.25
CA GLY A 297 -0.18 -6.30 -8.91
C GLY A 297 -1.43 -6.55 -9.76
N LEU A 298 -1.63 -5.80 -10.85
CA LEU A 298 -2.69 -6.10 -11.81
C LEU A 298 -2.24 -7.22 -12.76
N ASP A 299 -3.15 -8.12 -13.06
CA ASP A 299 -2.96 -9.06 -14.15
C ASP A 299 -3.23 -8.35 -15.49
N GLU A 300 -2.20 -7.74 -16.04
CA GLU A 300 -2.28 -6.98 -17.30
C GLU A 300 -2.46 -7.86 -18.52
N LEU A 301 -2.28 -9.18 -18.40
CA LEU A 301 -2.41 -10.14 -19.50
C LEU A 301 -3.80 -10.74 -19.59
N THR A 302 -4.50 -10.89 -18.47
CA THR A 302 -5.88 -11.37 -18.42
C THR A 302 -6.86 -10.21 -18.59
N ILE A 303 -7.05 -9.78 -19.83
CA ILE A 303 -7.73 -8.53 -20.18
C ILE A 303 -9.25 -8.64 -20.27
N THR A 304 -9.76 -9.82 -20.59
CA THR A 304 -11.16 -9.97 -21.00
C THR A 304 -12.10 -10.16 -19.82
N GLU A 305 -11.59 -10.62 -18.68
CA GLU A 305 -12.41 -10.99 -17.53
C GLU A 305 -11.75 -10.53 -16.23
N VAL A 306 -12.13 -9.36 -15.73
CA VAL A 306 -11.57 -8.74 -14.51
C VAL A 306 -11.71 -9.61 -13.25
N TYR A 307 -12.64 -10.58 -13.28
CA TYR A 307 -12.93 -11.49 -12.17
C TYR A 307 -12.03 -12.73 -12.15
N ASN A 308 -11.22 -12.95 -13.18
CA ASN A 308 -10.46 -14.17 -13.41
C ASN A 308 -8.95 -13.98 -13.32
N ALA A 309 -8.49 -12.91 -12.65
CA ALA A 309 -7.06 -12.68 -12.49
C ALA A 309 -6.43 -13.76 -11.60
N GLU A 310 -5.21 -14.14 -11.95
CA GLU A 310 -4.42 -15.18 -11.27
C GLU A 310 -3.20 -14.58 -10.53
N THR A 311 -3.03 -13.26 -10.57
CA THR A 311 -1.92 -12.58 -9.87
C THR A 311 -2.03 -12.77 -8.36
N ASP A 312 -1.01 -13.35 -7.77
CA ASP A 312 -0.93 -13.61 -6.34
C ASP A 312 -0.96 -12.32 -5.50
N TRP A 313 -1.64 -12.36 -4.35
CA TRP A 313 -1.53 -11.31 -3.35
C TRP A 313 -0.39 -11.58 -2.38
N ILE A 314 0.65 -10.76 -2.45
CA ILE A 314 1.80 -10.87 -1.55
C ILE A 314 1.50 -10.10 -0.26
N GLU A 315 1.22 -10.84 0.82
CA GLU A 315 0.89 -10.24 2.12
C GLU A 315 2.13 -9.74 2.86
N ILE A 316 3.24 -10.49 2.82
CA ILE A 316 4.52 -10.06 3.38
C ILE A 316 5.60 -10.34 2.34
N ARG A 317 6.44 -9.35 2.06
CA ARG A 317 7.63 -9.51 1.24
C ARG A 317 8.87 -9.04 1.98
N PHE A 318 10.05 -9.49 1.54
CA PHE A 318 11.32 -9.25 2.22
C PHE A 318 11.62 -7.76 2.42
N ALA A 319 11.24 -6.90 1.48
CA ALA A 319 11.40 -5.45 1.62
C ALA A 319 10.69 -4.90 2.88
N GLU A 320 9.51 -5.44 3.23
CA GLU A 320 8.81 -5.03 4.46
C GLU A 320 9.61 -5.41 5.71
N VAL A 321 10.09 -6.66 5.77
CA VAL A 321 10.87 -7.15 6.93
C VAL A 321 12.17 -6.32 7.08
N LEU A 322 12.82 -6.04 5.95
CA LEU A 322 14.03 -5.24 5.92
C LEU A 322 13.77 -3.79 6.36
N MET A 323 12.70 -3.15 5.87
CA MET A 323 12.33 -1.79 6.27
C MET A 323 11.86 -1.72 7.73
N ASN A 324 11.17 -2.74 8.23
CA ASN A 324 10.80 -2.83 9.64
C ASN A 324 12.05 -2.88 10.53
N TYR A 325 13.07 -3.67 10.15
CA TYR A 325 14.36 -3.69 10.83
C TYR A 325 15.04 -2.31 10.82
N GLY A 326 15.12 -1.66 9.67
CA GLY A 326 15.79 -0.37 9.54
C GLY A 326 15.07 0.75 10.31
N GLU A 327 13.74 0.74 10.35
CA GLU A 327 12.95 1.70 11.16
C GLU A 327 13.26 1.52 12.66
N CYS A 328 13.26 0.26 13.16
CA CYS A 328 13.65 -0.02 14.54
C CYS A 328 15.11 0.42 14.84
N ALA A 329 16.01 0.24 13.89
CA ALA A 329 17.41 0.69 14.03
C ALA A 329 17.48 2.22 14.20
N ASN A 330 16.68 2.97 13.40
CA ASN A 330 16.61 4.42 13.54
C ASN A 330 16.11 4.84 14.94
N GLU A 331 15.06 4.23 15.44
CA GLU A 331 14.48 4.57 16.75
C GLU A 331 15.43 4.24 17.92
N LEU A 332 16.39 3.34 17.71
CA LEU A 332 17.47 3.02 18.65
C LEU A 332 18.76 3.84 18.43
N GLY A 333 18.73 4.85 17.53
CA GLY A 333 19.89 5.69 17.23
C GLY A 333 20.97 5.01 16.39
N LYS A 334 20.67 3.87 15.74
CA LYS A 334 21.57 3.13 14.85
C LYS A 334 21.45 3.65 13.41
N SER A 335 21.72 4.94 13.22
CA SER A 335 21.48 5.65 11.95
C SER A 335 22.18 5.01 10.75
N GLY A 336 23.37 4.46 10.92
CA GLY A 336 24.10 3.78 9.84
C GLY A 336 23.36 2.55 9.30
N GLU A 337 22.79 1.71 10.19
CA GLU A 337 22.00 0.55 9.79
C GLU A 337 20.69 0.98 9.11
N ALA A 338 20.03 2.00 9.66
CA ALA A 338 18.78 2.55 9.12
C ALA A 338 18.99 3.12 7.70
N LEU A 339 20.03 3.92 7.50
CA LEU A 339 20.35 4.49 6.18
C LEU A 339 20.72 3.41 5.16
N GLN A 340 21.48 2.38 5.57
CA GLN A 340 21.85 1.30 4.67
C GLN A 340 20.61 0.57 4.11
N VAL A 341 19.59 0.35 4.93
CA VAL A 341 18.34 -0.25 4.47
C VAL A 341 17.66 0.64 3.40
N LEU A 342 17.56 1.95 3.63
CA LEU A 342 17.00 2.87 2.63
C LEU A 342 17.81 2.85 1.33
N TYR A 343 19.14 2.77 1.42
CA TYR A 343 20.01 2.67 0.24
C TYR A 343 19.80 1.35 -0.50
N ASP A 344 19.65 0.23 0.20
CA ASP A 344 19.39 -1.08 -0.42
C ASP A 344 18.05 -1.09 -1.17
N ILE A 345 16.98 -0.53 -0.58
CA ILE A 345 15.66 -0.40 -1.21
C ILE A 345 15.74 0.46 -2.48
N ARG A 346 16.35 1.65 -2.41
CA ARG A 346 16.46 2.56 -3.56
C ARG A 346 17.41 2.04 -4.63
N LYS A 347 18.48 1.34 -4.24
CA LYS A 347 19.35 0.64 -5.18
C LYS A 347 18.60 -0.41 -5.97
N ARG A 348 17.82 -1.27 -5.29
CA ARG A 348 16.98 -2.27 -5.93
C ARG A 348 15.94 -1.62 -6.85
N ALA A 349 15.37 -0.49 -6.45
CA ALA A 349 14.44 0.29 -7.27
C ALA A 349 15.05 0.85 -8.56
N GLY A 350 16.39 0.85 -8.69
CA GLY A 350 17.08 1.35 -9.87
C GLY A 350 17.37 2.86 -9.84
N ILE A 351 17.28 3.51 -8.69
CA ILE A 351 17.67 4.92 -8.52
C ILE A 351 19.14 5.10 -8.90
N GLN A 352 19.40 6.02 -9.82
CA GLN A 352 20.72 6.31 -10.39
C GLN A 352 21.40 7.43 -9.60
N SER A 353 22.04 7.09 -8.49
CA SER A 353 22.82 8.04 -7.69
C SER A 353 24.12 7.40 -7.24
N SER A 354 25.16 8.21 -7.11
CA SER A 354 26.51 7.71 -6.87
C SER A 354 26.78 7.22 -5.44
N THR A 355 26.06 7.68 -4.42
CA THR A 355 26.43 7.38 -3.02
C THR A 355 25.26 7.10 -2.09
N ASN A 356 24.22 7.94 -2.09
CA ASN A 356 23.15 7.89 -1.10
C ASN A 356 21.75 7.72 -1.72
N TYR A 357 21.68 7.46 -3.01
CA TYR A 357 20.43 7.28 -3.77
C TYR A 357 19.41 8.40 -3.54
N GLY A 358 19.91 9.67 -3.39
CA GLY A 358 19.09 10.84 -3.13
C GLY A 358 18.59 10.99 -1.69
N ILE A 359 19.01 10.13 -0.75
CA ILE A 359 18.71 10.30 0.67
C ILE A 359 19.69 11.31 1.28
N THR A 360 19.17 12.44 1.73
CA THR A 360 19.96 13.52 2.35
C THR A 360 19.80 13.58 3.88
N ALA A 361 18.98 12.68 4.44
CA ALA A 361 18.72 12.60 5.87
C ALA A 361 19.97 12.25 6.67
N THR A 362 20.24 12.97 7.75
CA THR A 362 21.41 12.78 8.62
C THR A 362 21.06 12.67 10.10
N THR A 363 19.91 13.21 10.51
CA THR A 363 19.41 13.12 11.89
C THR A 363 18.35 12.02 12.01
N GLN A 364 18.14 11.52 13.22
CA GLN A 364 17.11 10.51 13.52
C GLN A 364 15.72 10.92 12.98
N ASP A 365 15.32 12.18 13.18
CA ASP A 365 14.02 12.68 12.72
C ASP A 365 13.94 12.75 11.20
N GLN A 366 15.01 13.21 10.54
CA GLN A 366 15.07 13.22 9.08
C GLN A 366 15.03 11.81 8.49
N ILE A 367 15.71 10.84 9.12
CA ILE A 367 15.68 9.44 8.71
C ILE A 367 14.27 8.87 8.92
N ARG A 368 13.58 9.21 10.01
CA ARG A 368 12.18 8.81 10.25
C ARG A 368 11.26 9.31 9.13
N GLU A 369 11.36 10.60 8.76
CA GLU A 369 10.59 11.15 7.63
C GLU A 369 10.96 10.48 6.29
N ALA A 370 12.22 10.12 6.09
CA ALA A 370 12.63 9.35 4.91
C ALA A 370 11.98 7.95 4.90
N TYR A 371 11.87 7.25 6.05
CA TYR A 371 11.13 5.98 6.14
C TYR A 371 9.63 6.17 5.87
N ILE A 372 9.01 7.22 6.40
CA ILE A 372 7.58 7.53 6.15
C ILE A 372 7.31 7.69 4.65
N ASN A 373 8.19 8.40 3.94
CA ASN A 373 8.08 8.60 2.50
C ASN A 373 8.44 7.33 1.71
N GLU A 374 9.54 6.66 2.06
CA GLU A 374 9.99 5.47 1.34
C GLU A 374 8.98 4.31 1.46
N ARG A 375 8.38 4.11 2.64
CA ARG A 375 7.29 3.14 2.82
C ARG A 375 6.04 3.51 2.04
N PHE A 376 5.76 4.80 1.88
CA PHE A 376 4.63 5.26 1.07
C PHE A 376 4.81 4.90 -0.41
N ILE A 377 6.02 5.04 -0.93
CA ILE A 377 6.38 4.68 -2.31
C ILE A 377 6.42 3.15 -2.46
N GLU A 378 7.23 2.51 -1.64
CA GLU A 378 7.55 1.09 -1.75
C GLU A 378 6.33 0.20 -1.60
N PHE A 379 5.42 0.53 -0.66
CA PHE A 379 4.23 -0.25 -0.35
C PHE A 379 2.92 0.39 -0.86
N ALA A 380 3.00 1.29 -1.83
CA ALA A 380 1.80 1.82 -2.48
C ALA A 380 0.95 0.64 -3.02
N TYR A 381 -0.35 0.67 -2.74
CA TYR A 381 -1.34 -0.37 -3.08
C TYR A 381 -1.13 -1.75 -2.44
N GLU A 382 -0.30 -1.86 -1.40
CA GLU A 382 -0.12 -3.11 -0.64
C GLU A 382 -0.84 -3.10 0.73
N GLY A 383 -1.79 -2.20 0.94
CA GLY A 383 -2.61 -2.14 2.16
C GLY A 383 -1.88 -1.66 3.43
N LYS A 384 -0.64 -1.13 3.32
CA LYS A 384 0.19 -0.79 4.50
C LYS A 384 0.00 0.64 5.01
N ARG A 385 -0.32 1.60 4.11
CA ARG A 385 -0.26 3.05 4.41
C ARG A 385 -1.11 3.48 5.59
N PHE A 386 -2.38 3.05 5.65
CA PHE A 386 -3.27 3.47 6.73
C PHE A 386 -2.78 2.96 8.10
N SER A 387 -2.36 1.70 8.16
CA SER A 387 -1.78 1.11 9.37
C SER A 387 -0.50 1.82 9.81
N ASP A 388 0.36 2.19 8.87
CA ASP A 388 1.58 2.96 9.14
C ASP A 388 1.26 4.34 9.70
N LEU A 389 0.39 5.11 9.06
CA LEU A 389 -0.01 6.44 9.55
C LEU A 389 -0.65 6.37 10.94
N ARG A 390 -1.47 5.35 11.19
CA ARG A 390 -2.10 5.14 12.49
C ARG A 390 -1.07 4.80 13.58
N ARG A 391 -0.17 3.84 13.34
CA ARG A 391 0.83 3.45 14.35
C ARG A 391 1.83 4.59 14.68
N TRP A 392 2.14 5.44 13.68
CA TRP A 392 2.96 6.65 13.88
C TRP A 392 2.17 7.82 14.49
N LYS A 393 0.85 7.72 14.60
CA LYS A 393 -0.06 8.82 14.98
C LYS A 393 0.04 10.03 14.02
N ARG A 394 0.10 9.76 12.71
CA ARG A 394 0.33 10.76 11.65
C ARG A 394 -0.89 10.95 10.73
N TYR A 395 -2.11 10.97 11.30
CA TYR A 395 -3.31 11.35 10.55
C TYR A 395 -3.28 12.80 10.07
N ASP A 396 -2.42 13.64 10.67
CA ASP A 396 -2.13 14.98 10.18
C ASP A 396 -1.74 15.01 8.71
N ILE A 397 -1.00 14.02 8.23
CA ILE A 397 -0.60 13.90 6.82
C ILE A 397 -1.83 13.82 5.90
N LEU A 398 -2.88 13.11 6.30
CA LEU A 398 -4.13 13.02 5.53
C LEU A 398 -5.02 14.24 5.76
N ASN A 399 -5.17 14.70 7.00
CA ASN A 399 -6.03 15.84 7.35
C ASN A 399 -5.54 17.17 6.73
N ASN A 400 -4.24 17.29 6.45
CA ASN A 400 -3.68 18.44 5.75
C ASN A 400 -4.00 18.44 4.24
N LEU A 401 -4.47 17.32 3.69
CA LEU A 401 -4.98 17.24 2.33
C LEU A 401 -6.44 17.68 2.33
N LYS A 402 -6.70 18.94 2.03
CA LYS A 402 -8.07 19.49 2.01
C LYS A 402 -8.97 18.75 1.02
N TYR A 403 -8.40 18.39 -0.15
CA TYR A 403 -9.11 17.72 -1.23
C TYR A 403 -8.18 16.68 -1.89
N ARG A 404 -8.79 15.75 -2.61
CA ARG A 404 -8.06 14.87 -3.53
C ARG A 404 -7.75 15.66 -4.80
N SER A 405 -6.50 16.01 -5.00
CA SER A 405 -6.00 16.77 -6.16
C SER A 405 -5.29 15.88 -7.16
N THR A 406 -5.19 16.35 -8.41
CA THR A 406 -4.50 15.64 -9.50
C THR A 406 -3.94 16.60 -10.55
N LEU A 407 -3.41 16.02 -11.63
CA LEU A 407 -2.96 16.73 -12.84
C LEU A 407 -3.72 16.19 -14.04
N TYR A 408 -4.27 17.08 -14.85
CA TYR A 408 -4.86 16.71 -16.14
C TYR A 408 -3.87 17.03 -17.27
N PRO A 409 -3.46 16.03 -18.08
CA PRO A 409 -2.80 16.32 -19.34
C PRO A 409 -3.83 16.85 -20.35
N VAL A 410 -3.66 18.11 -20.75
CA VAL A 410 -4.57 18.82 -21.64
C VAL A 410 -3.89 19.06 -22.98
N ILE A 411 -4.55 18.73 -24.09
CA ILE A 411 -4.01 18.96 -25.42
C ILE A 411 -4.03 20.46 -25.77
N ASN A 412 -2.92 20.96 -26.33
CA ASN A 412 -2.77 22.38 -26.67
C ASN A 412 -3.62 22.80 -27.87
N ASP A 413 -3.79 21.90 -28.85
CA ASP A 413 -4.62 22.13 -30.05
C ASP A 413 -5.54 20.94 -30.33
N TYR A 414 -6.80 21.07 -29.94
CA TYR A 414 -7.80 20.02 -30.15
C TYR A 414 -8.16 19.80 -31.64
N ASN A 415 -7.82 20.72 -32.53
CA ASN A 415 -8.06 20.52 -33.96
C ASN A 415 -7.25 19.35 -34.53
N LEU A 416 -6.10 19.02 -33.91
CA LEU A 416 -5.36 17.81 -34.27
C LEU A 416 -6.18 16.55 -34.14
N VAL A 417 -7.02 16.46 -33.11
CA VAL A 417 -7.93 15.33 -32.89
C VAL A 417 -9.13 15.40 -33.84
N LYS A 418 -9.78 16.57 -33.96
CA LYS A 418 -10.96 16.77 -34.81
C LYS A 418 -10.69 16.48 -36.29
N GLU A 419 -9.50 16.83 -36.76
CA GLU A 419 -9.09 16.65 -38.14
C GLU A 419 -8.41 15.32 -38.43
N GLY A 420 -8.35 14.41 -37.45
CA GLY A 420 -7.71 13.09 -37.56
C GLY A 420 -6.19 13.16 -37.78
N LYS A 421 -5.56 14.21 -37.32
CA LYS A 421 -4.10 14.43 -37.44
C LYS A 421 -3.33 13.99 -36.22
N PHE A 422 -4.00 13.67 -35.09
CA PHE A 422 -3.36 13.18 -33.90
C PHE A 422 -2.91 11.73 -34.09
N ASP A 423 -1.63 11.45 -33.83
CA ASP A 423 -1.06 10.11 -33.99
C ASP A 423 -1.26 9.27 -32.72
N TRP A 424 -2.35 8.51 -32.68
CA TRP A 424 -2.73 7.63 -31.58
C TRP A 424 -1.78 6.43 -31.40
N THR A 425 -0.88 6.14 -32.36
CA THR A 425 0.05 4.99 -32.27
C THR A 425 1.22 5.23 -31.33
N LYS A 426 1.47 6.49 -30.99
CA LYS A 426 2.52 6.94 -30.08
C LYS A 426 1.95 7.24 -28.71
N ASP A 427 2.79 7.32 -27.71
CA ASP A 427 2.43 7.59 -26.31
C ASP A 427 3.19 8.79 -25.72
N MET A 428 2.94 9.11 -24.45
CA MET A 428 3.58 10.22 -23.74
C MET A 428 5.09 10.04 -23.52
N PHE A 429 5.65 8.86 -23.78
CA PHE A 429 7.10 8.66 -23.77
C PHE A 429 7.78 9.23 -25.03
N ASP A 430 7.02 9.42 -26.13
CA ASP A 430 7.52 10.12 -27.32
C ASP A 430 7.52 11.66 -27.07
N PRO A 431 8.67 12.35 -27.15
CA PRO A 431 8.74 13.79 -26.91
C PRO A 431 7.94 14.62 -27.94
N GLU A 432 7.72 14.09 -29.16
CA GLU A 432 6.93 14.77 -30.20
C GLU A 432 5.42 14.75 -29.85
N VAL A 433 4.97 13.74 -29.13
CA VAL A 433 3.60 13.66 -28.60
C VAL A 433 3.47 14.50 -27.35
N ARG A 434 4.40 14.34 -26.40
CA ARG A 434 4.35 15.02 -25.10
C ARG A 434 4.31 16.54 -25.23
N LYS A 435 5.01 17.14 -26.20
CA LYS A 435 4.97 18.58 -26.48
C LYS A 435 3.61 19.12 -26.95
N LEU A 436 2.68 18.22 -27.34
CA LEU A 436 1.32 18.59 -27.73
C LEU A 436 0.42 18.83 -26.52
N PHE A 437 0.90 18.55 -25.33
CA PHE A 437 0.17 18.64 -24.08
C PHE A 437 0.83 19.58 -23.09
N HIS A 438 0.04 20.02 -22.11
CA HIS A 438 0.50 20.64 -20.88
C HIS A 438 -0.29 20.07 -19.70
N PHE A 439 0.26 20.18 -18.48
CA PHE A 439 -0.49 19.83 -17.28
C PHE A 439 -1.31 21.00 -16.77
N GLU A 440 -2.57 20.73 -16.39
CA GLU A 440 -3.37 21.58 -15.54
C GLU A 440 -3.55 20.95 -14.17
N TYR A 441 -3.42 21.76 -13.11
CA TYR A 441 -3.65 21.33 -11.75
C TYR A 441 -5.15 21.35 -11.44
N ILE A 442 -5.67 20.23 -10.95
CA ILE A 442 -7.05 20.08 -10.50
C ILE A 442 -7.06 19.98 -8.98
N GLU A 443 -7.58 21.01 -8.32
CA GLU A 443 -7.55 21.11 -6.85
C GLU A 443 -8.40 20.02 -6.18
N CYS A 444 -9.57 19.72 -6.73
CA CYS A 444 -10.53 18.79 -6.15
C CYS A 444 -11.14 17.89 -7.22
N VAL A 445 -10.92 16.59 -7.10
CA VAL A 445 -11.53 15.58 -7.98
C VAL A 445 -12.85 15.02 -7.41
N ASP A 446 -13.32 15.54 -6.29
CA ASP A 446 -14.54 15.07 -5.63
C ASP A 446 -15.70 16.01 -5.90
N LYS A 447 -16.69 15.55 -6.64
CA LYS A 447 -17.87 16.32 -7.04
C LYS A 447 -18.54 17.05 -5.87
N ASP A 448 -18.73 16.35 -4.76
CA ASP A 448 -19.50 16.85 -3.61
C ASP A 448 -18.59 17.17 -2.40
N LYS A 449 -17.27 17.10 -2.57
CA LYS A 449 -16.29 17.27 -1.49
C LYS A 449 -16.50 16.30 -0.31
N GLN A 450 -17.21 15.19 -0.55
CA GLN A 450 -17.58 14.21 0.49
C GLN A 450 -16.38 13.37 0.99
N TYR A 451 -15.30 13.31 0.21
CA TYR A 451 -14.13 12.53 0.51
C TYR A 451 -12.97 13.36 1.10
N MET A 452 -13.29 14.48 1.72
CA MET A 452 -12.28 15.23 2.48
C MET A 452 -11.80 14.41 3.67
N PHE A 453 -10.49 14.37 3.86
CA PHE A 453 -9.92 13.73 5.05
C PHE A 453 -10.26 14.56 6.29
N ASN A 454 -10.88 13.93 7.27
CA ASN A 454 -11.21 14.53 8.56
C ASN A 454 -11.15 13.44 9.64
N LEU A 455 -9.96 12.89 9.84
CA LEU A 455 -9.73 11.85 10.83
C LEU A 455 -9.59 12.48 12.21
N ASP A 456 -10.33 11.95 13.18
CA ASP A 456 -10.30 12.44 14.55
C ASP A 456 -8.98 12.06 15.23
N LEU A 457 -8.25 13.05 15.71
CA LEU A 457 -6.98 12.86 16.41
C LEU A 457 -7.14 12.43 17.87
N ASN A 458 -8.37 12.31 18.37
CA ASN A 458 -8.68 11.81 19.72
C ASN A 458 -9.10 10.33 19.73
N HIS A 459 -9.45 9.77 18.57
CA HIS A 459 -9.91 8.40 18.42
C HIS A 459 -8.92 7.56 17.61
N TRP A 460 -7.91 7.06 18.31
CA TRP A 460 -6.87 6.21 17.68
C TRP A 460 -7.23 4.74 17.65
N PHE A 461 -8.05 4.30 18.62
CA PHE A 461 -8.59 2.95 18.66
C PHE A 461 -10.06 2.96 18.22
N THR A 462 -10.46 1.94 17.50
CA THR A 462 -11.85 1.78 17.06
C THR A 462 -12.75 1.52 18.26
N SER A 463 -13.96 2.06 18.25
CA SER A 463 -14.96 1.71 19.26
C SER A 463 -15.35 0.23 19.18
N VAL A 464 -15.63 -0.39 20.30
CA VAL A 464 -16.29 -1.69 20.32
C VAL A 464 -17.71 -1.50 19.81
N ALA A 465 -18.13 -2.31 18.85
CA ALA A 465 -19.45 -2.21 18.24
C ALA A 465 -20.57 -2.44 19.28
N LYS A 466 -21.65 -1.67 19.15
CA LYS A 466 -22.76 -1.71 20.12
C LYS A 466 -23.36 -3.12 20.30
N ASP A 467 -23.49 -3.87 19.23
CA ASP A 467 -24.04 -5.23 19.29
C ASP A 467 -23.15 -6.20 20.08
N VAL A 468 -21.84 -6.00 20.09
CA VAL A 468 -20.88 -6.77 20.91
C VAL A 468 -21.07 -6.43 22.39
N LEU A 469 -21.19 -5.13 22.70
CA LEU A 469 -21.45 -4.67 24.09
C LEU A 469 -22.80 -5.18 24.62
N ASP A 470 -23.83 -5.14 23.77
CA ASP A 470 -25.17 -5.61 24.13
C ASP A 470 -25.22 -7.13 24.37
N ARG A 471 -24.39 -7.91 23.65
CA ARG A 471 -24.32 -9.37 23.76
C ARG A 471 -23.48 -9.87 24.96
N ASN A 472 -22.48 -9.10 25.37
CA ASN A 472 -21.61 -9.47 26.49
C ASN A 472 -21.39 -8.26 27.42
N SER A 473 -22.15 -8.23 28.51
CA SER A 473 -22.13 -7.15 29.50
C SER A 473 -20.81 -7.01 30.27
N LYS A 474 -19.86 -7.95 30.09
CA LYS A 474 -18.51 -7.88 30.69
C LYS A 474 -17.50 -7.19 29.77
N ILE A 475 -17.91 -6.86 28.55
CA ILE A 475 -17.04 -6.12 27.62
C ILE A 475 -17.23 -4.61 27.84
N GLU A 476 -16.13 -3.93 28.13
CA GLU A 476 -16.10 -2.49 28.33
C GLU A 476 -15.72 -1.76 27.03
N GLN A 477 -16.30 -0.59 26.83
CA GLN A 477 -15.93 0.31 25.74
C GLN A 477 -14.57 0.99 26.04
N ASN A 478 -13.81 1.34 24.99
CA ASN A 478 -12.58 2.11 25.10
C ASN A 478 -12.82 3.47 25.75
N ASN A 479 -11.84 3.94 26.52
CA ASN A 479 -11.86 5.24 27.18
C ASN A 479 -11.97 6.41 26.20
N GLU A 480 -11.36 6.31 25.01
CA GLU A 480 -11.52 7.29 23.90
C GLU A 480 -12.98 7.45 23.45
N TRP A 481 -13.83 6.46 23.70
CA TRP A 481 -15.25 6.40 23.31
C TRP A 481 -16.18 6.47 24.53
N GLY A 482 -15.70 7.04 25.64
CA GLY A 482 -16.49 7.25 26.85
C GLY A 482 -16.65 6.01 27.73
N GLY A 483 -15.92 4.94 27.48
CA GLY A 483 -15.86 3.74 28.32
C GLY A 483 -14.77 3.81 29.39
N THR A 484 -14.47 2.64 29.97
CA THR A 484 -13.49 2.48 31.06
C THR A 484 -12.24 1.70 30.65
N PHE A 485 -12.27 0.99 29.53
CA PHE A 485 -11.14 0.19 29.07
C PHE A 485 -10.02 1.10 28.50
N ASP A 486 -8.81 0.89 28.99
CA ASP A 486 -7.61 1.59 28.50
C ASP A 486 -6.86 0.69 27.49
N PRO A 487 -6.90 1.00 26.18
CA PRO A 487 -6.26 0.19 25.16
C PRO A 487 -4.73 0.22 25.20
N LEU A 488 -4.12 1.04 26.06
CA LEU A 488 -2.66 1.15 26.21
C LEU A 488 -2.10 0.25 27.35
N LYS A 489 -2.95 -0.35 28.18
CA LYS A 489 -2.55 -1.19 29.32
C LYS A 489 -2.48 -2.67 29.04
#